data_a3ad1b256e55dc4b975c3841c0e0a7ba
#
_entry.id   a3ad1b256e55dc4b975c3841c0e0a7ba
#
_cell.length_a   1.000
_cell.length_b   1.000
_cell.length_c   1.000
_cell.angle_alpha   90.00
_cell.angle_beta   90.00
_cell.angle_gamma   90.00
#
_symmetry.space_group_name_H-M   'P 1'
#
loop_
_entity.id
_entity.type
_entity.pdbx_description
1 polymer ?
#
loop_
_entity_poly.entity_id
_entity_poly.type
_entity_poly.pdbx_seq_one_letter_code
_entity_poly.pdbx_strand_id
1 'polypeptide(L)'
;MRALMLARSDIFSVPGGDTVQIENTALELRKLGVEVDVSSDINVPIQTYDLVHVFQLDWVPETYFYVKQAKKAGKPIVLSPIHHAEREVKKFDDKYTFGLRRVVGLVVTKQEHRDILKNIYRSFHNKAKLLPTLKGAIIGYRRSQQEALVLSDVVLVQTTCEAQDLKATYGVEFKWEKVVNGVSAQFLMPHNFVNKLAFSDYIICVGRIEARKNQLSIIEAVKILRKTPGFEDTRLVFLGRRSDHHKAYIARFDRALKENSWIVHPGFIPQADIPSYYHFAKVGISASWFETTGLTSLEALFCGTNVVASGERARELLGHLATYCDPADVPSIAAALHQAYVRPAVKVPASFSQAYTWANAARQTLTVYTSLVQGGKA
;
A
#
# COMPACT_ATOMS: atom_id res chain seq x y z
N MET A 1 0.14 -22.11 19.11
CA MET A 1 -0.83 -21.01 18.95
C MET A 1 -1.35 -21.04 17.53
N ARG A 2 -2.67 -20.95 17.41
CA ARG A 2 -3.35 -21.02 16.12
C ARG A 2 -4.05 -19.70 15.80
N ALA A 3 -3.65 -19.02 14.73
CA ALA A 3 -4.14 -17.69 14.35
C ALA A 3 -4.95 -17.77 13.06
N LEU A 4 -6.12 -17.11 13.01
CA LEU A 4 -6.92 -16.93 11.80
C LEU A 4 -6.71 -15.52 11.25
N MET A 5 -6.20 -15.40 10.03
CA MET A 5 -6.11 -14.16 9.29
C MET A 5 -7.30 -14.02 8.34
N LEU A 6 -8.10 -12.96 8.51
CA LEU A 6 -9.30 -12.70 7.72
C LEU A 6 -9.09 -11.50 6.80
N ALA A 7 -9.27 -11.73 5.52
CA ALA A 7 -9.06 -10.76 4.45
C ALA A 7 -10.32 -10.54 3.61
N ARG A 8 -10.29 -9.51 2.76
CA ARG A 8 -11.37 -9.22 1.82
C ARG A 8 -11.66 -10.39 0.89
N SER A 9 -12.90 -10.52 0.48
CA SER A 9 -13.41 -11.68 -0.28
C SER A 9 -12.76 -11.88 -1.66
N ASP A 10 -12.14 -10.86 -2.24
CA ASP A 10 -11.47 -10.94 -3.54
C ASP A 10 -9.93 -10.88 -3.45
N ILE A 11 -9.35 -11.11 -2.26
CA ILE A 11 -7.91 -11.02 -1.99
C ILE A 11 -7.07 -11.91 -2.93
N PHE A 12 -7.56 -13.09 -3.24
CA PHE A 12 -6.85 -14.06 -4.08
C PHE A 12 -7.08 -13.84 -5.58
N SER A 13 -8.19 -13.19 -5.97
CA SER A 13 -8.50 -12.92 -7.39
C SER A 13 -7.99 -11.56 -7.88
N VAL A 14 -7.83 -10.59 -6.98
CA VAL A 14 -7.33 -9.25 -7.27
C VAL A 14 -6.18 -8.91 -6.32
N PRO A 15 -4.98 -9.53 -6.52
CA PRO A 15 -3.86 -9.32 -5.61
C PRO A 15 -3.36 -7.87 -5.61
N GLY A 16 -2.96 -7.39 -4.46
CA GLY A 16 -2.45 -6.04 -4.22
C GLY A 16 -1.36 -6.00 -3.15
N GLY A 17 -1.03 -4.81 -2.66
CA GLY A 17 -0.07 -4.64 -1.56
C GLY A 17 -0.53 -5.29 -0.25
N ASP A 18 -1.83 -5.37 -0.04
CA ASP A 18 -2.47 -6.08 1.07
C ASP A 18 -2.26 -7.59 1.00
N THR A 19 -2.34 -8.19 -0.21
CA THR A 19 -2.04 -9.61 -0.43
C THR A 19 -0.59 -9.90 -0.05
N VAL A 20 0.35 -9.05 -0.50
CA VAL A 20 1.77 -9.17 -0.17
C VAL A 20 1.98 -9.10 1.36
N GLN A 21 1.30 -8.19 2.05
CA GLN A 21 1.37 -8.07 3.50
C GLN A 21 0.87 -9.34 4.20
N ILE A 22 -0.31 -9.81 3.86
CA ILE A 22 -0.93 -10.97 4.51
C ILE A 22 -0.10 -12.24 4.28
N GLU A 23 0.28 -12.50 3.03
CA GLU A 23 1.02 -13.72 2.66
C GLU A 23 2.39 -13.77 3.33
N ASN A 24 3.16 -12.67 3.29
CA ASN A 24 4.48 -12.65 3.93
C ASN A 24 4.39 -12.68 5.45
N THR A 25 3.44 -11.98 6.06
CA THR A 25 3.23 -12.05 7.51
C THR A 25 2.87 -13.48 7.94
N ALA A 26 1.95 -14.14 7.23
CA ALA A 26 1.58 -15.53 7.49
C ALA A 26 2.75 -16.49 7.32
N LEU A 27 3.52 -16.33 6.23
CA LEU A 27 4.70 -17.14 5.95
C LEU A 27 5.74 -17.05 7.07
N GLU A 28 6.08 -15.83 7.50
CA GLU A 28 7.09 -15.63 8.53
C GLU A 28 6.60 -16.04 9.93
N LEU A 29 5.32 -15.86 10.25
CA LEU A 29 4.73 -16.36 11.50
C LEU A 29 4.75 -17.89 11.56
N ARG A 30 4.50 -18.59 10.44
CA ARG A 30 4.63 -20.05 10.38
C ARG A 30 6.06 -20.51 10.67
N LYS A 31 7.08 -19.81 10.18
CA LYS A 31 8.49 -20.08 10.51
C LYS A 31 8.79 -19.89 12.01
N LEU A 32 8.04 -19.05 12.69
CA LEU A 32 8.12 -18.83 14.14
C LEU A 32 7.27 -19.80 14.97
N GLY A 33 6.69 -20.83 14.32
CA GLY A 33 5.91 -21.89 15.01
C GLY A 33 4.46 -21.53 15.29
N VAL A 34 3.89 -20.50 14.63
CA VAL A 34 2.46 -20.19 14.70
C VAL A 34 1.74 -20.92 13.57
N GLU A 35 0.68 -21.65 13.90
CA GLU A 35 -0.25 -22.17 12.90
C GLU A 35 -1.11 -21.02 12.40
N VAL A 36 -0.99 -20.68 11.12
CA VAL A 36 -1.71 -19.55 10.52
C VAL A 36 -2.57 -20.03 9.36
N ASP A 37 -3.86 -19.81 9.45
CA ASP A 37 -4.79 -19.97 8.34
C ASP A 37 -5.19 -18.58 7.80
N VAL A 38 -5.22 -18.43 6.47
CA VAL A 38 -5.68 -17.21 5.79
C VAL A 38 -7.00 -17.53 5.09
N SER A 39 -8.05 -16.78 5.40
CA SER A 39 -9.38 -17.00 4.83
C SER A 39 -10.06 -15.69 4.44
N SER A 40 -10.94 -15.77 3.47
CA SER A 40 -11.92 -14.74 3.12
C SER A 40 -13.36 -15.23 3.26
N ASP A 41 -13.53 -16.43 3.87
CA ASP A 41 -14.84 -17.02 4.11
C ASP A 41 -15.47 -16.45 5.38
N ILE A 42 -16.68 -15.91 5.25
CA ILE A 42 -17.46 -15.37 6.36
C ILE A 42 -17.98 -16.44 7.32
N ASN A 43 -17.96 -17.71 6.91
CA ASN A 43 -18.47 -18.86 7.69
C ASN A 43 -17.35 -19.69 8.32
N VAL A 44 -16.11 -19.22 8.28
CA VAL A 44 -14.98 -19.94 8.88
C VAL A 44 -15.20 -20.19 10.38
N PRO A 45 -14.92 -21.41 10.89
CA PRO A 45 -15.15 -21.76 12.29
C PRO A 45 -14.12 -21.11 13.22
N ILE A 46 -14.41 -19.88 13.67
CA ILE A 46 -13.50 -19.05 14.50
C ILE A 46 -13.13 -19.72 15.83
N GLN A 47 -14.00 -20.57 16.38
CA GLN A 47 -13.82 -21.19 17.70
C GLN A 47 -12.54 -22.02 17.82
N THR A 48 -12.05 -22.58 16.71
CA THR A 48 -10.86 -23.45 16.67
C THR A 48 -9.54 -22.69 16.76
N TYR A 49 -9.57 -21.37 16.72
CA TYR A 49 -8.38 -20.51 16.75
C TYR A 49 -8.20 -19.86 18.12
N ASP A 50 -6.96 -19.52 18.46
CA ASP A 50 -6.63 -18.80 19.70
C ASP A 50 -6.89 -17.30 19.57
N LEU A 51 -6.76 -16.73 18.33
CA LEU A 51 -6.99 -15.32 18.02
C LEU A 51 -7.41 -15.13 16.56
N VAL A 52 -7.95 -13.95 16.26
CA VAL A 52 -8.33 -13.51 14.93
C VAL A 52 -7.59 -12.22 14.56
N HIS A 53 -6.94 -12.20 13.39
CA HIS A 53 -6.32 -11.01 12.81
C HIS A 53 -7.08 -10.58 11.56
N VAL A 54 -7.76 -9.44 11.62
CA VAL A 54 -8.57 -8.89 10.52
C VAL A 54 -7.77 -7.84 9.76
N PHE A 55 -7.90 -7.83 8.43
CA PHE A 55 -7.19 -6.90 7.56
C PHE A 55 -8.16 -5.98 6.82
N GLN A 56 -7.70 -4.74 6.54
CA GLN A 56 -8.36 -3.73 5.71
C GLN A 56 -9.65 -3.14 6.28
N LEU A 57 -9.51 -2.04 7.03
CA LEU A 57 -10.64 -1.28 7.58
C LEU A 57 -11.55 -0.67 6.49
N ASP A 58 -10.97 -0.34 5.32
CA ASP A 58 -11.72 0.31 4.23
C ASP A 58 -12.61 -0.67 3.41
N TRP A 59 -12.51 -1.96 3.66
CA TRP A 59 -13.45 -2.98 3.19
C TRP A 59 -14.57 -3.23 4.22
N VAL A 60 -15.31 -2.19 4.48
CA VAL A 60 -16.19 -2.04 5.65
C VAL A 60 -17.13 -3.20 5.92
N PRO A 61 -17.90 -3.75 4.95
CA PRO A 61 -18.89 -4.79 5.28
C PRO A 61 -18.26 -6.05 5.82
N GLU A 62 -17.19 -6.54 5.17
CA GLU A 62 -16.52 -7.77 5.57
C GLU A 62 -15.75 -7.59 6.88
N THR A 63 -14.95 -6.52 6.99
CA THR A 63 -14.13 -6.24 8.18
C THR A 63 -14.98 -6.12 9.44
N TYR A 64 -16.07 -5.35 9.38
CA TYR A 64 -16.99 -5.21 10.50
C TYR A 64 -17.62 -6.56 10.89
N PHE A 65 -18.02 -7.33 9.90
CA PHE A 65 -18.61 -8.66 10.12
C PHE A 65 -17.63 -9.60 10.83
N TYR A 66 -16.37 -9.66 10.37
CA TYR A 66 -15.33 -10.49 10.98
C TYR A 66 -15.04 -10.09 12.43
N VAL A 67 -14.91 -8.80 12.69
CA VAL A 67 -14.69 -8.28 14.05
C VAL A 67 -15.85 -8.63 14.97
N LYS A 68 -17.10 -8.47 14.53
CA LYS A 68 -18.30 -8.85 15.32
C LYS A 68 -18.39 -10.35 15.59
N GLN A 69 -18.04 -11.18 14.62
CA GLN A 69 -18.01 -12.64 14.81
C GLN A 69 -16.92 -13.06 15.79
N ALA A 70 -15.71 -12.50 15.68
CA ALA A 70 -14.61 -12.79 16.58
C ALA A 70 -14.95 -12.36 18.02
N LYS A 71 -15.56 -11.18 18.19
CA LYS A 71 -16.03 -10.70 19.51
C LYS A 71 -17.09 -11.60 20.11
N LYS A 72 -18.07 -12.04 19.29
CA LYS A 72 -19.10 -13.00 19.72
C LYS A 72 -18.52 -14.35 20.13
N ALA A 73 -17.44 -14.78 19.46
CA ALA A 73 -16.74 -16.01 19.78
C ALA A 73 -15.77 -15.88 20.99
N GLY A 74 -15.68 -14.70 21.62
CA GLY A 74 -14.79 -14.43 22.74
C GLY A 74 -13.31 -14.52 22.41
N LYS A 75 -12.92 -14.27 21.12
CA LYS A 75 -11.54 -14.38 20.68
C LYS A 75 -10.85 -13.03 20.70
N PRO A 76 -9.57 -12.96 21.08
CA PRO A 76 -8.74 -11.77 20.90
C PRO A 76 -8.72 -11.33 19.44
N ILE A 77 -8.81 -10.01 19.21
CA ILE A 77 -8.94 -9.42 17.88
C ILE A 77 -7.77 -8.46 17.63
N VAL A 78 -7.02 -8.75 16.57
CA VAL A 78 -6.02 -7.85 16.02
C VAL A 78 -6.57 -7.27 14.71
N LEU A 79 -6.38 -5.98 14.47
CA LEU A 79 -6.80 -5.32 13.24
C LEU A 79 -5.62 -4.63 12.56
N SER A 80 -5.29 -5.01 11.31
CA SER A 80 -4.40 -4.25 10.43
C SER A 80 -5.26 -3.39 9.49
N PRO A 81 -5.38 -2.08 9.72
CA PRO A 81 -6.34 -1.24 9.02
C PRO A 81 -6.01 -1.04 7.54
N ILE A 82 -4.72 -0.99 7.17
CA ILE A 82 -4.25 -0.68 5.80
C ILE A 82 -5.01 0.54 5.25
N HIS A 83 -5.07 1.57 6.09
CA HIS A 83 -5.91 2.75 5.85
C HIS A 83 -5.17 3.82 5.06
N HIS A 84 -5.87 4.48 4.14
CA HIS A 84 -5.35 5.65 3.43
C HIS A 84 -5.95 6.93 4.02
N ALA A 85 -5.10 7.97 4.20
CA ALA A 85 -5.55 9.26 4.71
C ALA A 85 -6.66 9.87 3.84
N GLU A 86 -7.84 10.13 4.40
CA GLU A 86 -8.98 10.68 3.66
C GLU A 86 -8.64 11.98 2.92
N ARG A 87 -7.79 12.82 3.52
CA ARG A 87 -7.32 14.08 2.90
C ARG A 87 -6.55 13.86 1.61
N GLU A 88 -5.74 12.79 1.53
CA GLU A 88 -4.96 12.45 0.34
C GLU A 88 -5.84 11.82 -0.74
N VAL A 89 -6.74 10.93 -0.33
CA VAL A 89 -7.75 10.32 -1.21
C VAL A 89 -8.65 11.41 -1.82
N LYS A 90 -9.08 12.40 -1.01
CA LYS A 90 -9.88 13.52 -1.50
C LYS A 90 -9.14 14.36 -2.54
N LYS A 91 -7.87 14.74 -2.28
CA LYS A 91 -7.04 15.47 -3.26
C LYS A 91 -6.92 14.71 -4.58
N PHE A 92 -6.76 13.40 -4.52
CA PHE A 92 -6.73 12.53 -5.69
C PHE A 92 -8.07 12.50 -6.43
N ASP A 93 -9.17 12.31 -5.71
CA ASP A 93 -10.51 12.27 -6.29
C ASP A 93 -10.86 13.60 -6.96
N ASP A 94 -10.53 14.74 -6.36
CA ASP A 94 -10.76 16.07 -6.92
C ASP A 94 -10.05 16.26 -8.27
N LYS A 95 -8.87 15.65 -8.46
CA LYS A 95 -8.09 15.73 -9.72
C LYS A 95 -8.53 14.72 -10.77
N TYR A 96 -8.89 13.50 -10.38
CA TYR A 96 -9.13 12.37 -11.29
C TYR A 96 -10.60 11.91 -11.39
N THR A 97 -11.54 12.63 -10.76
CA THR A 97 -12.96 12.35 -10.93
C THR A 97 -13.49 13.08 -12.16
N PHE A 98 -13.71 12.34 -13.26
CA PHE A 98 -14.20 12.88 -14.53
C PHE A 98 -15.57 12.30 -14.90
N GLY A 99 -16.34 13.05 -15.73
CA GLY A 99 -17.60 12.58 -16.32
C GLY A 99 -18.73 12.40 -15.30
N LEU A 100 -19.54 11.35 -15.49
CA LEU A 100 -20.73 11.06 -14.67
C LEU A 100 -20.37 10.94 -13.16
N ARG A 101 -19.16 10.45 -12.84
CA ARG A 101 -18.66 10.37 -11.46
C ARG A 101 -18.46 11.75 -10.83
N ARG A 102 -18.08 12.76 -11.61
CA ARG A 102 -17.98 14.14 -11.14
C ARG A 102 -19.35 14.72 -10.82
N VAL A 103 -20.36 14.44 -11.67
CA VAL A 103 -21.76 14.87 -11.45
C VAL A 103 -22.33 14.16 -10.21
N VAL A 104 -22.13 12.84 -10.07
CA VAL A 104 -22.49 12.10 -8.85
C VAL A 104 -21.75 12.66 -7.63
N GLY A 105 -20.49 13.07 -7.79
CA GLY A 105 -19.67 13.69 -6.75
C GLY A 105 -20.16 15.07 -6.30
N LEU A 106 -20.80 15.83 -7.17
CA LEU A 106 -21.44 17.12 -6.84
C LEU A 106 -22.76 16.93 -6.09
N VAL A 107 -23.48 15.85 -6.37
CA VAL A 107 -24.76 15.51 -5.71
C VAL A 107 -24.54 14.72 -4.42
N VAL A 108 -23.55 13.81 -4.40
CA VAL A 108 -23.19 12.97 -3.25
C VAL A 108 -21.90 13.53 -2.63
N THR A 109 -22.03 14.53 -1.80
CA THR A 109 -20.90 15.26 -1.18
C THR A 109 -20.16 14.47 -0.12
N LYS A 110 -20.83 13.49 0.54
CA LYS A 110 -20.21 12.66 1.59
C LYS A 110 -19.55 11.43 0.99
N GLN A 111 -18.28 11.21 1.33
CA GLN A 111 -17.49 10.04 0.89
C GLN A 111 -18.19 8.71 1.23
N GLU A 112 -18.81 8.63 2.40
CA GLU A 112 -19.60 7.49 2.88
C GLU A 112 -20.68 7.04 1.88
N HIS A 113 -21.44 7.98 1.31
CA HIS A 113 -22.48 7.65 0.33
C HIS A 113 -21.91 7.17 -1.00
N ARG A 114 -20.74 7.68 -1.40
CA ARG A 114 -20.01 7.21 -2.60
C ARG A 114 -19.53 5.76 -2.42
N ASP A 115 -19.06 5.42 -1.22
CA ASP A 115 -18.57 4.08 -0.91
C ASP A 115 -19.72 3.07 -0.78
N ILE A 116 -20.87 3.49 -0.23
CA ILE A 116 -22.11 2.69 -0.25
C ILE A 116 -22.50 2.35 -1.69
N LEU A 117 -22.57 3.32 -2.59
CA LEU A 117 -22.93 3.10 -4.00
C LEU A 117 -21.93 2.18 -4.70
N LYS A 118 -20.63 2.34 -4.47
CA LYS A 118 -19.59 1.44 -5.01
C LYS A 118 -19.77 0.00 -4.52
N ASN A 119 -20.08 -0.19 -3.25
CA ASN A 119 -20.22 -1.52 -2.67
C ASN A 119 -21.54 -2.19 -3.06
N ILE A 120 -22.63 -1.44 -3.20
CA ILE A 120 -23.90 -1.94 -3.78
C ILE A 120 -23.64 -2.44 -5.21
N TYR A 121 -22.96 -1.65 -6.06
CA TYR A 121 -22.62 -2.07 -7.41
C TYR A 121 -21.75 -3.34 -7.42
N ARG A 122 -20.75 -3.44 -6.54
CA ARG A 122 -19.90 -4.64 -6.39
C ARG A 122 -20.67 -5.87 -5.91
N SER A 123 -21.67 -5.70 -5.04
CA SER A 123 -22.48 -6.81 -4.51
C SER A 123 -23.39 -7.44 -5.54
N PHE A 124 -23.78 -6.71 -6.60
CA PHE A 124 -24.49 -7.30 -7.74
C PHE A 124 -23.65 -8.33 -8.52
N HIS A 125 -22.31 -8.18 -8.48
CA HIS A 125 -21.39 -9.10 -9.16
C HIS A 125 -20.90 -10.25 -8.25
N ASN A 126 -21.15 -10.19 -6.94
CA ASN A 126 -20.76 -11.22 -5.99
C ASN A 126 -21.81 -11.36 -4.86
N LYS A 127 -22.66 -12.40 -4.96
CA LYS A 127 -23.76 -12.66 -4.03
C LYS A 127 -23.32 -12.82 -2.56
N ALA A 128 -22.09 -13.29 -2.29
CA ALA A 128 -21.54 -13.40 -0.94
C ALA A 128 -21.41 -12.02 -0.23
N LYS A 129 -21.34 -10.93 -0.99
CA LYS A 129 -21.25 -9.56 -0.47
C LYS A 129 -22.60 -8.94 -0.13
N LEU A 130 -23.72 -9.52 -0.55
CA LEU A 130 -25.06 -8.94 -0.38
C LEU A 130 -25.41 -8.73 1.10
N LEU A 131 -25.26 -9.76 1.92
CA LEU A 131 -25.64 -9.72 3.33
C LEU A 131 -24.76 -8.74 4.15
N PRO A 132 -23.41 -8.78 4.03
CA PRO A 132 -22.54 -7.78 4.68
C PRO A 132 -22.83 -6.36 4.20
N THR A 133 -23.06 -6.16 2.89
CA THR A 133 -23.33 -4.82 2.31
C THR A 133 -24.63 -4.23 2.81
N LEU A 134 -25.71 -5.03 2.90
CA LEU A 134 -27.00 -4.58 3.42
C LEU A 134 -26.93 -4.22 4.91
N LYS A 135 -26.25 -5.04 5.72
CA LYS A 135 -26.04 -4.72 7.14
C LYS A 135 -25.19 -3.47 7.33
N GLY A 136 -24.10 -3.32 6.57
CA GLY A 136 -23.25 -2.14 6.62
C GLY A 136 -23.97 -0.87 6.17
N ALA A 137 -24.86 -0.95 5.17
CA ALA A 137 -25.66 0.18 4.72
C ALA A 137 -26.69 0.64 5.77
N ILE A 138 -27.23 -0.28 6.56
CA ILE A 138 -28.20 0.02 7.65
C ILE A 138 -27.50 0.69 8.85
N ILE A 139 -26.31 0.21 9.22
CA ILE A 139 -25.56 0.70 10.39
C ILE A 139 -24.82 2.02 10.06
N GLY A 140 -24.47 2.23 8.80
CA GLY A 140 -23.57 3.27 8.32
C GLY A 140 -22.10 2.81 8.33
N TYR A 141 -21.39 3.06 7.24
CA TYR A 141 -20.01 2.57 7.05
C TYR A 141 -19.05 3.18 8.07
N ARG A 142 -19.16 4.49 8.30
CA ARG A 142 -18.32 5.18 9.29
C ARG A 142 -18.47 4.60 10.69
N ARG A 143 -19.73 4.34 11.11
CA ARG A 143 -20.01 3.73 12.40
C ARG A 143 -19.47 2.29 12.49
N SER A 144 -19.59 1.53 11.42
CA SER A 144 -19.03 0.17 11.35
C SER A 144 -17.50 0.16 11.49
N GLN A 145 -16.81 1.14 10.89
CA GLN A 145 -15.37 1.32 11.03
C GLN A 145 -14.98 1.77 12.45
N GLN A 146 -15.72 2.70 13.04
CA GLN A 146 -15.53 3.11 14.43
C GLN A 146 -15.67 1.90 15.38
N GLU A 147 -16.76 1.13 15.23
CA GLU A 147 -16.97 -0.07 16.05
C GLU A 147 -15.87 -1.12 15.83
N ALA A 148 -15.40 -1.32 14.60
CA ALA A 148 -14.31 -2.25 14.32
C ALA A 148 -13.02 -1.85 15.02
N LEU A 149 -12.68 -0.56 15.05
CA LEU A 149 -11.52 -0.03 15.77
C LEU A 149 -11.66 -0.24 17.29
N VAL A 150 -12.81 0.10 17.87
CA VAL A 150 -13.06 0.03 19.32
C VAL A 150 -13.16 -1.42 19.82
N LEU A 151 -13.70 -2.33 19.02
CA LEU A 151 -13.87 -3.73 19.39
C LEU A 151 -12.58 -4.55 19.23
N SER A 152 -11.60 -4.05 18.48
CA SER A 152 -10.30 -4.69 18.32
C SER A 152 -9.45 -4.48 19.59
N ASP A 153 -8.85 -5.56 20.09
CA ASP A 153 -8.00 -5.50 21.28
C ASP A 153 -6.70 -4.75 21.00
N VAL A 154 -6.17 -4.83 19.77
CA VAL A 154 -5.03 -4.05 19.27
C VAL A 154 -5.17 -3.78 17.78
N VAL A 155 -4.84 -2.56 17.36
CA VAL A 155 -4.73 -2.14 15.96
C VAL A 155 -3.26 -2.08 15.56
N LEU A 156 -2.83 -2.84 14.55
CA LEU A 156 -1.46 -2.81 14.04
C LEU A 156 -1.34 -1.80 12.90
N VAL A 157 -0.75 -0.66 13.19
CA VAL A 157 -0.51 0.41 12.22
C VAL A 157 0.89 0.34 11.65
N GLN A 158 1.09 0.79 10.43
CA GLN A 158 2.41 0.80 9.80
C GLN A 158 3.20 2.05 10.14
N THR A 159 2.51 3.14 10.47
CA THR A 159 3.11 4.43 10.83
C THR A 159 2.32 5.08 11.96
N THR A 160 2.99 5.95 12.72
CA THR A 160 2.32 6.82 13.71
C THR A 160 1.32 7.76 13.01
N CYS A 161 1.65 8.23 11.80
CA CYS A 161 0.75 9.02 10.98
C CYS A 161 -0.55 8.25 10.68
N GLU A 162 -0.50 6.94 10.42
CA GLU A 162 -1.71 6.14 10.19
C GLU A 162 -2.60 6.10 11.43
N ALA A 163 -2.03 5.91 12.64
CA ALA A 163 -2.79 5.94 13.88
C ALA A 163 -3.45 7.30 14.12
N GLN A 164 -2.72 8.40 13.85
CA GLN A 164 -3.25 9.76 13.96
C GLN A 164 -4.37 10.02 12.93
N ASP A 165 -4.19 9.61 11.68
CA ASP A 165 -5.21 9.72 10.63
C ASP A 165 -6.49 8.96 11.02
N LEU A 166 -6.37 7.74 11.57
CA LEU A 166 -7.52 6.95 12.04
C LEU A 166 -8.25 7.64 13.19
N LYS A 167 -7.52 8.14 14.20
CA LYS A 167 -8.12 8.88 15.31
C LYS A 167 -8.82 10.15 14.84
N ALA A 168 -8.18 10.94 13.98
CA ALA A 168 -8.75 12.16 13.43
C ALA A 168 -9.97 11.87 12.55
N THR A 169 -9.92 10.82 11.72
CA THR A 169 -11.00 10.44 10.81
C THR A 169 -12.22 9.92 11.57
N TYR A 170 -12.01 9.01 12.51
CA TYR A 170 -13.13 8.31 13.16
C TYR A 170 -13.54 8.89 14.51
N GLY A 171 -12.68 9.68 15.18
CA GLY A 171 -12.99 10.30 16.47
C GLY A 171 -13.12 9.29 17.61
N VAL A 172 -12.42 8.17 17.54
CA VAL A 172 -12.45 7.11 18.57
C VAL A 172 -11.04 6.82 19.07
N GLU A 173 -10.94 6.43 20.34
CA GLU A 173 -9.73 5.93 20.94
C GLU A 173 -9.65 4.40 20.79
N PHE A 174 -8.45 3.88 20.51
CA PHE A 174 -8.16 2.46 20.39
C PHE A 174 -6.70 2.20 20.78
N LYS A 175 -6.42 1.00 21.25
CA LYS A 175 -5.04 0.54 21.49
C LYS A 175 -4.38 0.21 20.16
N TRP A 176 -3.14 0.66 19.97
CA TRP A 176 -2.40 0.40 18.74
C TRP A 176 -0.93 0.12 19.01
N GLU A 177 -0.33 -0.65 18.10
CA GLU A 177 1.11 -0.92 18.06
C GLU A 177 1.61 -0.68 16.63
N LYS A 178 2.86 -0.19 16.51
CA LYS A 178 3.47 0.05 15.21
C LYS A 178 4.18 -1.20 14.74
N VAL A 179 3.69 -1.80 13.65
CA VAL A 179 4.29 -2.94 12.97
C VAL A 179 4.43 -2.59 11.49
N VAL A 180 5.65 -2.27 11.08
CA VAL A 180 5.93 -1.85 9.70
C VAL A 180 6.11 -3.06 8.80
N ASN A 181 5.56 -3.02 7.59
CA ASN A 181 5.76 -4.04 6.58
C ASN A 181 7.24 -4.17 6.20
N GLY A 182 7.64 -5.40 5.92
CA GLY A 182 8.99 -5.73 5.48
C GLY A 182 9.16 -5.69 3.97
N VAL A 183 10.40 -5.71 3.55
CA VAL A 183 10.82 -5.94 2.17
C VAL A 183 11.23 -7.40 2.03
N SER A 184 10.97 -7.99 0.87
CA SER A 184 11.35 -9.38 0.58
C SER A 184 12.86 -9.57 0.56
N ALA A 185 13.34 -10.73 1.02
CA ALA A 185 14.76 -11.02 1.21
C ALA A 185 15.63 -10.78 -0.04
N GLN A 186 15.05 -10.97 -1.22
CA GLN A 186 15.72 -10.72 -2.50
C GLN A 186 16.22 -9.29 -2.71
N PHE A 187 15.63 -8.29 -2.03
CA PHE A 187 16.10 -6.90 -2.10
C PHE A 187 17.21 -6.59 -1.07
N LEU A 188 17.44 -7.51 -0.13
CA LEU A 188 18.37 -7.33 0.98
C LEU A 188 19.66 -8.15 0.81
N MET A 189 19.62 -9.16 -0.03
CA MET A 189 20.77 -10.07 -0.22
C MET A 189 21.74 -9.55 -1.29
N PRO A 190 23.04 -9.84 -1.17
CA PRO A 190 23.97 -9.62 -2.25
C PRO A 190 23.52 -10.41 -3.50
N HIS A 191 23.40 -9.72 -4.63
CA HIS A 191 23.05 -10.33 -5.91
C HIS A 191 24.14 -10.10 -6.94
N ASN A 192 24.30 -11.04 -7.86
CA ASN A 192 24.93 -10.76 -9.14
C ASN A 192 23.91 -10.00 -10.00
N PHE A 193 23.87 -8.68 -9.84
CA PHE A 193 22.98 -7.83 -10.63
C PHE A 193 23.37 -7.88 -12.11
N VAL A 194 22.40 -8.13 -12.96
CA VAL A 194 22.56 -8.14 -14.41
C VAL A 194 21.77 -7.01 -15.03
N ASN A 195 22.46 -6.10 -15.74
CA ASN A 195 21.74 -5.05 -16.42
C ASN A 195 20.83 -5.63 -17.51
N LYS A 196 19.53 -5.49 -17.33
CA LYS A 196 18.47 -5.97 -18.25
C LYS A 196 18.17 -4.98 -19.37
N LEU A 197 18.76 -3.79 -19.31
CA LEU A 197 18.60 -2.71 -20.29
C LEU A 197 19.95 -2.39 -20.94
N ALA A 198 19.92 -1.79 -22.14
CA ALA A 198 21.15 -1.39 -22.84
C ALA A 198 21.77 -0.07 -22.26
N PHE A 199 21.27 0.41 -21.12
CA PHE A 199 21.69 1.67 -20.48
C PHE A 199 21.54 1.58 -18.96
N SER A 200 22.19 2.48 -18.23
CA SER A 200 22.14 2.63 -16.77
C SER A 200 21.80 4.09 -16.38
N ASP A 201 21.83 4.37 -15.09
CA ASP A 201 21.60 5.72 -14.54
C ASP A 201 20.24 6.35 -14.90
N TYR A 202 19.21 5.53 -15.08
CA TYR A 202 17.86 5.99 -15.40
C TYR A 202 17.03 6.27 -14.14
N ILE A 203 15.92 6.97 -14.34
CA ILE A 203 14.86 7.10 -13.33
C ILE A 203 13.90 5.92 -13.48
N ILE A 204 13.55 5.26 -12.37
CA ILE A 204 12.66 4.09 -12.37
C ILE A 204 11.43 4.31 -11.49
N CYS A 205 10.25 3.95 -12.01
CA CYS A 205 9.01 3.89 -11.25
C CYS A 205 8.42 2.49 -11.33
N VAL A 206 8.35 1.80 -10.19
CA VAL A 206 7.83 0.44 -10.09
C VAL A 206 6.43 0.45 -9.49
N GLY A 207 5.51 -0.25 -10.12
CA GLY A 207 4.14 -0.40 -9.65
C GLY A 207 3.14 -0.46 -10.80
N ARG A 208 1.88 -0.76 -10.48
CA ARG A 208 0.80 -0.82 -11.43
C ARG A 208 0.64 0.53 -12.14
N ILE A 209 0.46 0.52 -13.45
CA ILE A 209 0.18 1.74 -14.21
C ILE A 209 -1.27 2.12 -13.95
N GLU A 210 -1.46 3.14 -13.11
CA GLU A 210 -2.77 3.64 -12.68
C GLU A 210 -2.67 5.08 -12.16
N ALA A 211 -3.77 5.82 -12.18
CA ALA A 211 -3.80 7.24 -11.82
C ALA A 211 -3.24 7.53 -10.42
N ARG A 212 -3.45 6.66 -9.44
CA ARG A 212 -2.94 6.79 -8.07
C ARG A 212 -1.42 6.83 -8.01
N LYS A 213 -0.74 6.06 -8.87
CA LYS A 213 0.73 6.00 -8.96
C LYS A 213 1.36 7.17 -9.73
N ASN A 214 0.53 8.01 -10.36
CA ASN A 214 0.90 9.33 -10.90
C ASN A 214 1.96 9.35 -12.01
N GLN A 215 2.07 8.28 -12.79
CA GLN A 215 3.10 8.15 -13.84
C GLN A 215 3.06 9.31 -14.84
N LEU A 216 1.88 9.84 -15.18
CA LEU A 216 1.78 10.98 -16.12
C LEU A 216 2.44 12.24 -15.58
N SER A 217 2.30 12.57 -14.28
CA SER A 217 3.00 13.69 -13.68
C SER A 217 4.50 13.44 -13.58
N ILE A 218 4.94 12.20 -13.36
CA ILE A 218 6.35 11.82 -13.40
C ILE A 218 6.94 12.05 -14.80
N ILE A 219 6.21 11.68 -15.86
CA ILE A 219 6.63 11.93 -17.26
C ILE A 219 6.84 13.44 -17.49
N GLU A 220 5.86 14.27 -17.09
CA GLU A 220 5.98 15.72 -17.25
C GLU A 220 7.13 16.32 -16.43
N ALA A 221 7.37 15.81 -15.22
CA ALA A 221 8.51 16.21 -14.40
C ALA A 221 9.85 15.84 -15.03
N VAL A 222 9.98 14.65 -15.62
CA VAL A 222 11.19 14.26 -16.35
C VAL A 222 11.37 15.08 -17.63
N LYS A 223 10.30 15.50 -18.33
CA LYS A 223 10.40 16.46 -19.44
C LYS A 223 11.01 17.81 -18.99
N ILE A 224 10.64 18.28 -17.79
CA ILE A 224 11.24 19.48 -17.21
C ILE A 224 12.72 19.23 -16.91
N LEU A 225 13.04 18.12 -16.24
CA LEU A 225 14.42 17.76 -15.91
C LEU A 225 15.32 17.68 -17.15
N ARG A 226 14.85 17.05 -18.22
CA ARG A 226 15.58 16.92 -19.51
C ARG A 226 15.88 18.24 -20.22
N LYS A 227 15.23 19.35 -19.83
CA LYS A 227 15.57 20.70 -20.32
C LYS A 227 16.70 21.35 -19.53
N THR A 228 17.15 20.75 -18.43
CA THR A 228 18.25 21.22 -17.61
C THR A 228 19.58 20.73 -18.22
N PRO A 229 20.62 21.59 -18.37
CA PRO A 229 21.91 21.19 -18.88
C PRO A 229 22.50 19.99 -18.13
N GLY A 230 22.92 18.96 -18.87
CA GLY A 230 23.48 17.71 -18.34
C GLY A 230 22.44 16.62 -18.03
N PHE A 231 21.14 16.86 -18.28
CA PHE A 231 20.08 15.88 -18.07
C PHE A 231 19.32 15.51 -19.36
N GLU A 232 19.77 15.98 -20.52
CA GLU A 232 19.11 15.82 -21.82
C GLU A 232 18.89 14.33 -22.18
N ASP A 233 19.81 13.46 -21.76
CA ASP A 233 19.80 12.01 -22.04
C ASP A 233 19.13 11.18 -20.96
N THR A 234 18.55 11.82 -19.91
CA THR A 234 17.87 11.11 -18.83
C THR A 234 16.75 10.22 -19.36
N ARG A 235 16.77 8.95 -19.00
CA ARG A 235 15.75 7.95 -19.38
C ARG A 235 14.82 7.66 -18.21
N LEU A 236 13.58 7.28 -18.54
CA LEU A 236 12.55 6.93 -17.56
C LEU A 236 12.04 5.51 -17.83
N VAL A 237 12.11 4.65 -16.81
CA VAL A 237 11.69 3.25 -16.89
C VAL A 237 10.48 3.05 -16.01
N PHE A 238 9.41 2.47 -16.56
CA PHE A 238 8.25 2.04 -15.80
C PHE A 238 8.16 0.53 -15.78
N LEU A 239 8.05 -0.08 -14.58
CA LEU A 239 7.81 -1.51 -14.43
C LEU A 239 6.45 -1.75 -13.79
N GLY A 240 5.66 -2.61 -14.40
CA GLY A 240 4.38 -3.06 -13.86
C GLY A 240 3.28 -3.23 -14.88
N ARG A 241 2.21 -3.92 -14.48
CA ARG A 241 1.05 -4.16 -15.35
C ARG A 241 0.19 -2.91 -15.49
N ARG A 242 -0.44 -2.74 -16.63
CA ARG A 242 -1.52 -1.76 -16.84
C ARG A 242 -2.76 -2.15 -16.05
N SER A 243 -3.42 -1.16 -15.45
CA SER A 243 -4.68 -1.38 -14.74
C SER A 243 -5.85 -1.49 -15.72
N ASP A 244 -6.64 -2.55 -15.60
CA ASP A 244 -7.84 -2.76 -16.43
C ASP A 244 -8.96 -1.75 -16.12
N HIS A 245 -8.92 -1.13 -14.95
CA HIS A 245 -9.98 -0.22 -14.48
C HIS A 245 -9.79 1.25 -14.88
N HIS A 246 -8.59 1.63 -15.35
CA HIS A 246 -8.24 3.03 -15.62
C HIS A 246 -7.99 3.30 -17.12
N LYS A 247 -8.88 2.86 -18.00
CA LYS A 247 -8.70 2.87 -19.46
C LYS A 247 -8.26 4.23 -20.02
N ALA A 248 -8.90 5.32 -19.57
CA ALA A 248 -8.55 6.67 -20.06
C ALA A 248 -7.14 7.11 -19.63
N TYR A 249 -6.71 6.74 -18.41
CA TYR A 249 -5.36 6.98 -17.92
C TYR A 249 -4.34 6.18 -18.72
N ILE A 250 -4.61 4.90 -18.96
CA ILE A 250 -3.76 4.01 -19.76
C ILE A 250 -3.60 4.53 -21.19
N ALA A 251 -4.67 4.96 -21.84
CA ALA A 251 -4.59 5.53 -23.18
C ALA A 251 -3.68 6.78 -23.26
N ARG A 252 -3.71 7.64 -22.23
CA ARG A 252 -2.79 8.79 -22.12
C ARG A 252 -1.34 8.35 -21.88
N PHE A 253 -1.14 7.34 -21.03
CA PHE A 253 0.17 6.75 -20.76
C PHE A 253 0.78 6.13 -22.04
N ASP A 254 0.00 5.33 -22.78
CA ASP A 254 0.44 4.71 -24.02
C ASP A 254 0.74 5.74 -25.13
N ARG A 255 0.01 6.85 -25.16
CA ARG A 255 0.33 7.99 -26.05
C ARG A 255 1.68 8.60 -25.65
N ALA A 256 1.90 8.86 -24.36
CA ALA A 256 3.16 9.42 -23.88
C ALA A 256 4.36 8.52 -24.20
N LEU A 257 4.21 7.18 -24.13
CA LEU A 257 5.24 6.23 -24.57
C LEU A 257 5.58 6.37 -26.05
N LYS A 258 4.57 6.51 -26.91
CA LYS A 258 4.75 6.67 -28.37
C LYS A 258 5.44 7.99 -28.74
N GLU A 259 5.12 9.06 -28.03
CA GLU A 259 5.63 10.40 -28.28
C GLU A 259 7.06 10.63 -27.72
N ASN A 260 7.55 9.77 -26.80
CA ASN A 260 8.79 9.99 -26.08
C ASN A 260 9.66 8.73 -26.05
N SER A 261 10.61 8.61 -26.98
CA SER A 261 11.53 7.45 -27.12
C SER A 261 12.45 7.21 -25.91
N TRP A 262 12.61 8.20 -25.04
CA TRP A 262 13.39 8.10 -23.78
C TRP A 262 12.60 7.41 -22.64
N ILE A 263 11.33 7.04 -22.85
CA ILE A 263 10.52 6.30 -21.89
C ILE A 263 10.49 4.83 -22.28
N VAL A 264 10.79 3.95 -21.33
CA VAL A 264 10.80 2.50 -21.54
C VAL A 264 9.78 1.84 -20.59
N HIS A 265 8.94 0.97 -21.12
CA HIS A 265 7.99 0.18 -20.34
C HIS A 265 8.02 -1.29 -20.77
N PRO A 266 8.89 -2.12 -20.16
CA PRO A 266 8.97 -3.55 -20.48
C PRO A 266 7.72 -4.35 -20.09
N GLY A 267 6.81 -3.73 -19.32
CA GLY A 267 5.62 -4.38 -18.82
C GLY A 267 5.78 -5.00 -17.44
N PHE A 268 5.18 -6.16 -17.23
CA PHE A 268 5.34 -6.94 -16.01
C PHE A 268 6.71 -7.61 -15.98
N ILE A 269 7.41 -7.40 -14.88
CA ILE A 269 8.71 -8.04 -14.59
C ILE A 269 8.52 -8.96 -13.38
N PRO A 270 9.01 -10.20 -13.41
CA PRO A 270 9.05 -11.08 -12.25
C PRO A 270 9.74 -10.40 -11.07
N GLN A 271 9.21 -10.59 -9.87
CA GLN A 271 9.73 -9.90 -8.67
C GLN A 271 11.20 -10.21 -8.41
N ALA A 272 11.68 -11.40 -8.78
CA ALA A 272 13.08 -11.80 -8.66
C ALA A 272 14.05 -10.97 -9.52
N ASP A 273 13.59 -10.39 -10.63
CA ASP A 273 14.40 -9.58 -11.53
C ASP A 273 14.42 -8.09 -11.16
N ILE A 274 13.44 -7.61 -10.37
CA ILE A 274 13.29 -6.19 -10.00
C ILE A 274 14.54 -5.61 -9.33
N PRO A 275 15.26 -6.34 -8.42
CA PRO A 275 16.48 -5.82 -7.82
C PRO A 275 17.54 -5.36 -8.82
N SER A 276 17.69 -6.07 -9.94
CA SER A 276 18.62 -5.69 -11.01
C SER A 276 18.22 -4.36 -11.67
N TYR A 277 16.92 -4.14 -11.90
CA TYR A 277 16.46 -2.85 -12.43
C TYR A 277 16.70 -1.70 -11.46
N TYR A 278 16.47 -1.90 -10.17
CA TYR A 278 16.80 -0.87 -9.19
C TYR A 278 18.29 -0.59 -9.12
N HIS A 279 19.12 -1.62 -9.07
CA HIS A 279 20.58 -1.47 -8.93
C HIS A 279 21.20 -0.59 -10.02
N PHE A 280 20.74 -0.71 -11.27
CA PHE A 280 21.23 0.09 -12.39
C PHE A 280 20.48 1.41 -12.60
N ALA A 281 19.48 1.72 -11.76
CA ALA A 281 18.80 2.99 -11.76
C ALA A 281 19.53 4.01 -10.89
N LYS A 282 19.51 5.27 -11.29
CA LYS A 282 20.03 6.39 -10.49
C LYS A 282 19.04 6.82 -9.41
N VAL A 283 17.75 6.88 -9.77
CA VAL A 283 16.67 7.33 -8.90
C VAL A 283 15.45 6.43 -9.05
N GLY A 284 14.95 5.89 -7.93
CA GLY A 284 13.62 5.30 -7.82
C GLY A 284 12.60 6.35 -7.42
N ILE A 285 11.47 6.43 -8.11
CA ILE A 285 10.43 7.40 -7.78
C ILE A 285 9.09 6.76 -7.48
N SER A 286 8.48 7.20 -6.38
CA SER A 286 7.09 6.94 -5.99
C SER A 286 6.41 8.27 -5.67
N ALA A 287 5.93 8.99 -6.70
CA ALA A 287 5.12 10.21 -6.56
C ALA A 287 3.63 9.89 -6.46
N SER A 288 3.29 8.84 -5.71
CA SER A 288 1.93 8.37 -5.51
C SER A 288 1.09 9.38 -4.74
N TRP A 289 -0.19 9.49 -5.08
CA TRP A 289 -1.12 10.38 -4.37
C TRP A 289 -1.31 9.98 -2.91
N PHE A 290 -1.27 8.70 -2.62
CA PHE A 290 -1.31 8.13 -1.29
C PHE A 290 -0.74 6.71 -1.27
N GLU A 291 -0.07 6.38 -0.17
CA GLU A 291 0.52 5.07 0.11
C GLU A 291 0.31 4.70 1.59
N THR A 292 0.35 3.42 1.88
CA THR A 292 0.44 2.93 3.27
C THR A 292 1.90 2.90 3.73
N THR A 293 2.72 2.02 3.15
CA THR A 293 4.15 1.88 3.47
C THR A 293 5.03 2.40 2.35
N GLY A 294 4.62 2.28 1.07
CA GLY A 294 5.46 2.61 -0.07
C GLY A 294 6.66 1.64 -0.21
N LEU A 295 6.41 0.34 -0.17
CA LEU A 295 7.44 -0.70 -0.22
C LEU A 295 8.44 -0.52 -1.37
N THR A 296 8.00 -0.04 -2.54
CA THR A 296 8.86 0.22 -3.70
C THR A 296 9.99 1.21 -3.42
N SER A 297 9.77 2.15 -2.49
CA SER A 297 10.81 3.08 -2.04
C SER A 297 11.86 2.40 -1.16
N LEU A 298 11.44 1.51 -0.26
CA LEU A 298 12.35 0.69 0.54
C LEU A 298 13.13 -0.29 -0.32
N GLU A 299 12.46 -0.95 -1.27
CA GLU A 299 13.07 -1.88 -2.24
C GLU A 299 14.18 -1.18 -3.04
N ALA A 300 13.91 0.02 -3.55
CA ALA A 300 14.89 0.82 -4.28
C ALA A 300 16.10 1.18 -3.41
N LEU A 301 15.88 1.68 -2.18
CA LEU A 301 16.95 2.00 -1.23
C LEU A 301 17.86 0.81 -0.93
N PHE A 302 17.27 -0.37 -0.71
CA PHE A 302 18.04 -1.57 -0.40
C PHE A 302 18.84 -2.10 -1.58
N CYS A 303 18.46 -1.75 -2.81
CA CYS A 303 19.24 -2.01 -4.02
C CYS A 303 20.29 -0.92 -4.32
N GLY A 304 20.47 0.08 -3.44
CA GLY A 304 21.46 1.15 -3.58
C GLY A 304 21.00 2.33 -4.46
N THR A 305 19.71 2.40 -4.79
CA THR A 305 19.13 3.45 -5.64
C THR A 305 18.65 4.62 -4.76
N ASN A 306 18.97 5.86 -5.13
CA ASN A 306 18.40 7.05 -4.49
C ASN A 306 16.89 7.10 -4.70
N VAL A 307 16.13 7.66 -3.74
CA VAL A 307 14.68 7.62 -3.76
C VAL A 307 14.05 8.99 -3.70
N VAL A 308 13.03 9.20 -4.54
CA VAL A 308 12.03 10.26 -4.42
C VAL A 308 10.71 9.64 -4.00
N ALA A 309 10.14 10.13 -2.91
CA ALA A 309 8.86 9.66 -2.36
C ALA A 309 7.90 10.83 -2.11
N SER A 310 6.62 10.52 -1.86
CA SER A 310 5.59 11.50 -1.52
C SER A 310 4.83 11.11 -0.25
N GLY A 311 4.30 12.11 0.47
CA GLY A 311 3.45 11.93 1.64
C GLY A 311 4.20 11.83 2.97
N GLU A 312 3.47 12.17 4.05
CA GLU A 312 4.03 12.23 5.41
C GLU A 312 4.41 10.84 5.95
N ARG A 313 3.68 9.80 5.57
CA ARG A 313 4.00 8.42 5.96
C ARG A 313 5.34 7.97 5.39
N ALA A 314 5.64 8.34 4.13
CA ALA A 314 6.95 8.09 3.56
C ALA A 314 8.05 8.87 4.30
N ARG A 315 7.77 10.12 4.74
CA ARG A 315 8.71 10.91 5.57
C ARG A 315 8.99 10.23 6.91
N GLU A 316 7.96 9.70 7.58
CA GLU A 316 8.11 8.99 8.83
C GLU A 316 9.00 7.74 8.67
N LEU A 317 8.82 7.00 7.57
CA LEU A 317 9.52 5.73 7.35
C LEU A 317 10.94 5.90 6.82
N LEU A 318 11.16 6.81 5.87
CA LEU A 318 12.42 6.94 5.13
C LEU A 318 13.33 8.04 5.69
N GLY A 319 12.78 9.02 6.40
CA GLY A 319 13.53 10.12 7.02
C GLY A 319 14.45 10.83 6.01
N HIS A 320 15.72 10.97 6.35
CA HIS A 320 16.75 11.62 5.51
C HIS A 320 17.27 10.73 4.36
N LEU A 321 16.87 9.46 4.30
CA LEU A 321 17.30 8.55 3.24
C LEU A 321 16.65 8.83 1.88
N ALA A 322 15.53 9.55 1.85
CA ALA A 322 14.80 9.90 0.64
C ALA A 322 14.73 11.41 0.42
N THR A 323 14.46 11.81 -0.82
CA THR A 323 14.02 13.14 -1.22
C THR A 323 12.50 13.14 -1.38
N TYR A 324 11.83 14.27 -1.13
CA TYR A 324 10.36 14.30 -1.10
C TYR A 324 9.78 15.30 -2.08
N CYS A 325 8.63 14.94 -2.67
CA CYS A 325 7.88 15.79 -3.58
C CYS A 325 6.40 15.91 -3.18
N ASP A 326 5.74 16.96 -3.65
CA ASP A 326 4.28 17.04 -3.68
C ASP A 326 3.77 16.35 -4.95
N PRO A 327 2.97 15.27 -4.86
CA PRO A 327 2.44 14.56 -6.02
C PRO A 327 1.46 15.40 -6.85
N ALA A 328 0.92 16.49 -6.30
CA ALA A 328 0.03 17.41 -7.01
C ALA A 328 0.79 18.42 -7.88
N ASP A 329 2.08 18.65 -7.61
CA ASP A 329 2.90 19.69 -8.21
C ASP A 329 4.05 19.09 -9.06
N VAL A 330 3.93 19.21 -10.39
CA VAL A 330 4.94 18.70 -11.33
C VAL A 330 6.31 19.36 -11.17
N PRO A 331 6.44 20.70 -11.00
CA PRO A 331 7.70 21.34 -10.63
C PRO A 331 8.34 20.76 -9.36
N SER A 332 7.58 20.49 -8.30
CA SER A 332 8.08 19.85 -7.08
C SER A 332 8.65 18.46 -7.35
N ILE A 333 7.97 17.65 -8.18
CA ILE A 333 8.47 16.34 -8.61
C ILE A 333 9.78 16.48 -9.37
N ALA A 334 9.88 17.44 -10.31
CA ALA A 334 11.09 17.69 -11.11
C ALA A 334 12.27 18.13 -10.22
N ALA A 335 12.03 19.05 -9.29
CA ALA A 335 13.05 19.51 -8.33
C ALA A 335 13.57 18.38 -7.44
N ALA A 336 12.66 17.53 -6.92
CA ALA A 336 13.02 16.37 -6.12
C ALA A 336 13.82 15.33 -6.92
N LEU A 337 13.45 15.09 -8.18
CA LEU A 337 14.19 14.22 -9.10
C LEU A 337 15.60 14.76 -9.35
N HIS A 338 15.75 16.06 -9.65
CA HIS A 338 17.05 16.68 -9.83
C HIS A 338 17.92 16.50 -8.59
N GLN A 339 17.41 16.85 -7.40
CA GLN A 339 18.13 16.70 -6.13
C GLN A 339 18.57 15.25 -5.88
N ALA A 340 17.69 14.27 -6.09
CA ALA A 340 18.00 12.87 -5.89
C ALA A 340 19.00 12.33 -6.92
N TYR A 341 18.97 12.84 -8.15
CA TYR A 341 19.83 12.39 -9.24
C TYR A 341 21.28 12.82 -9.04
N VAL A 342 21.52 14.05 -8.58
CA VAL A 342 22.88 14.58 -8.32
C VAL A 342 23.44 14.12 -6.97
N ARG A 343 22.59 13.65 -6.08
CA ARG A 343 23.00 13.18 -4.76
C ARG A 343 23.88 11.93 -4.89
N PRO A 344 24.98 11.80 -4.12
CA PRO A 344 25.68 10.52 -3.99
C PRO A 344 24.75 9.39 -3.56
N ALA A 345 25.09 8.15 -3.93
CA ALA A 345 24.29 6.99 -3.52
C ALA A 345 24.15 6.92 -1.99
N VAL A 346 22.91 6.79 -1.53
CA VAL A 346 22.58 6.74 -0.10
C VAL A 346 23.04 5.42 0.48
N LYS A 347 23.88 5.48 1.53
CA LYS A 347 24.25 4.31 2.30
C LYS A 347 23.17 4.03 3.35
N VAL A 348 22.48 2.92 3.19
CA VAL A 348 21.44 2.46 4.13
C VAL A 348 22.11 1.78 5.33
N PRO A 349 21.89 2.25 6.57
CA PRO A 349 22.43 1.58 7.77
C PRO A 349 21.90 0.14 7.90
N ALA A 350 22.74 -0.79 8.36
CA ALA A 350 22.34 -2.19 8.57
C ALA A 350 21.16 -2.32 9.55
N SER A 351 21.12 -1.50 10.59
CA SER A 351 20.00 -1.45 11.55
C SER A 351 18.67 -1.06 10.87
N PHE A 352 18.72 -0.15 9.89
CA PHE A 352 17.56 0.24 9.12
C PHE A 352 17.07 -0.93 8.25
N SER A 353 17.95 -1.59 7.48
CA SER A 353 17.55 -2.72 6.65
C SER A 353 17.00 -3.90 7.47
N GLN A 354 17.57 -4.17 8.64
CA GLN A 354 17.06 -5.20 9.55
C GLN A 354 15.66 -4.89 10.10
N ALA A 355 15.36 -3.61 10.36
CA ALA A 355 14.06 -3.18 10.86
C ALA A 355 12.93 -3.42 9.86
N TYR A 356 13.22 -3.31 8.56
CA TYR A 356 12.23 -3.43 7.48
C TYR A 356 12.25 -4.80 6.79
N THR A 357 12.33 -5.88 7.56
CA THR A 357 12.21 -7.26 7.07
C THR A 357 10.85 -7.86 7.45
N TRP A 358 10.30 -8.74 6.61
CA TRP A 358 9.09 -9.50 6.98
C TRP A 358 9.29 -10.35 8.23
N ALA A 359 10.49 -10.88 8.43
CA ALA A 359 10.83 -11.61 9.65
C ALA A 359 10.75 -10.73 10.91
N ASN A 360 11.14 -9.45 10.82
CA ASN A 360 11.01 -8.51 11.92
C ASN A 360 9.54 -8.13 12.18
N ALA A 361 8.78 -7.86 11.12
CA ALA A 361 7.35 -7.60 11.20
C ALA A 361 6.59 -8.75 11.85
N ALA A 362 6.91 -10.00 11.48
CA ALA A 362 6.31 -11.18 12.07
C ALA A 362 6.68 -11.37 13.54
N ARG A 363 7.93 -11.11 13.95
CA ARG A 363 8.31 -11.15 15.38
C ARG A 363 7.54 -10.14 16.22
N GLN A 364 7.40 -8.90 15.73
CA GLN A 364 6.59 -7.88 16.41
C GLN A 364 5.12 -8.30 16.49
N THR A 365 4.56 -8.83 15.40
CA THR A 365 3.19 -9.37 15.37
C THR A 365 3.03 -10.53 16.35
N LEU A 366 3.99 -11.44 16.42
CA LEU A 366 3.97 -12.57 17.37
C LEU A 366 3.99 -12.10 18.83
N THR A 367 4.77 -11.05 19.14
CA THR A 367 4.78 -10.46 20.49
C THR A 367 3.39 -9.97 20.87
N VAL A 368 2.70 -9.26 19.98
CA VAL A 368 1.32 -8.81 20.20
C VAL A 368 0.36 -10.01 20.37
N TYR A 369 0.45 -11.01 19.52
CA TYR A 369 -0.40 -12.21 19.62
C TYR A 369 -0.22 -12.92 20.95
N THR A 370 1.03 -13.11 21.37
CA THR A 370 1.36 -13.79 22.63
C THR A 370 0.80 -13.03 23.83
N SER A 371 0.95 -11.70 23.85
CA SER A 371 0.43 -10.87 24.95
C SER A 371 -1.10 -10.95 25.07
N LEU A 372 -1.82 -11.00 23.93
CA LEU A 372 -3.29 -11.07 23.92
C LEU A 372 -3.80 -12.47 24.35
N VAL A 373 -3.17 -13.54 23.88
CA VAL A 373 -3.58 -14.90 24.21
C VAL A 373 -3.27 -15.25 25.68
N GLN A 374 -2.16 -14.75 26.22
CA GLN A 374 -1.80 -14.96 27.62
C GLN A 374 -2.63 -14.08 28.56
N GLY A 375 -2.85 -12.82 28.22
CA GLY A 375 -3.67 -11.88 29.03
C GLY A 375 -5.16 -12.25 29.08
N GLY A 376 -5.68 -13.00 28.12
CA GLY A 376 -7.05 -13.49 28.14
C GLY A 376 -7.27 -14.77 28.98
N LYS A 377 -6.20 -15.35 29.54
CA LYS A 377 -6.26 -16.54 30.41
C LYS A 377 -6.18 -16.20 31.91
N ALA A 378 -6.00 -14.92 32.27
CA ALA A 378 -6.04 -14.40 33.63
C ALA A 378 -7.42 -13.77 33.92
#